data_40eadd502cc0096c0a6e7dda1c490d1b
#
_entry.id   40eadd502cc0096c0a6e7dda1c490d1b
#
_cell.length_a   1.000
_cell.length_b   1.000
_cell.length_c   1.000
_cell.angle_alpha   90.00
_cell.angle_beta   90.00
_cell.angle_gamma   90.00
#
_symmetry.space_group_name_H-M   'P 1'
#
loop_
_entity.id
_entity.type
_entity.pdbx_description
1 polymer ?
#
loop_
_entity_poly.entity_id
_entity_poly.type
_entity_poly.pdbx_seq_one_letter_code
_entity_poly.pdbx_strand_id
1 'polypeptide(L)'
;PTGIVDPHVDVRATRNQIDDLMNEVRRRVQRDERVLVTTLTKKMSEDLSGYLLEMGFKTRYLHSEIDTLERIQIIRDLRLGEYDVLVGVNLLREGLDLPEVSLVAILDADKEGFLRGETSLIQTIGRAARNIEGTVLMYADKETRAMKAAISETDRRREIQLSYNEQHGITAATIVKGISDIAEFLQGESKVPRGRKRRTAKRGSGEAMPKHELERMLVELEEEMIAAAEELRFEYAAQLRDELRELRRDLQEIRSQEAPTAEIAAGDTSVRDIA
;
A
#
# COMPACT_ATOMS: atom_id res chain seq x y z
N PRO A 1 -9.56 19.90 14.57
CA PRO A 1 -9.13 18.75 15.39
C PRO A 1 -10.29 17.79 15.51
N THR A 2 -10.06 16.49 15.26
CA THR A 2 -11.10 15.45 15.31
C THR A 2 -11.47 15.06 16.73
N GLY A 3 -10.65 15.44 17.72
CA GLY A 3 -10.83 15.07 19.12
C GLY A 3 -10.74 13.57 19.39
N ILE A 4 -10.37 12.76 18.40
CA ILE A 4 -10.25 11.30 18.55
C ILE A 4 -9.19 10.98 19.61
N VAL A 5 -9.48 9.97 20.43
CA VAL A 5 -8.60 9.48 21.49
C VAL A 5 -8.03 8.11 21.11
N ASP A 6 -6.86 7.78 21.67
CA ASP A 6 -6.30 6.45 21.49
C ASP A 6 -7.26 5.36 22.02
N PRO A 7 -7.29 4.17 21.40
CA PRO A 7 -8.24 3.12 21.75
C PRO A 7 -8.02 2.59 23.17
N HIS A 8 -9.07 2.01 23.74
CA HIS A 8 -8.94 1.24 24.97
C HIS A 8 -8.26 -0.10 24.68
N VAL A 9 -7.31 -0.50 25.54
CA VAL A 9 -6.61 -1.78 25.45
C VAL A 9 -7.08 -2.71 26.55
N ASP A 10 -7.56 -3.89 26.18
CA ASP A 10 -8.00 -4.95 27.10
C ASP A 10 -7.08 -6.18 26.95
N VAL A 11 -6.60 -6.75 28.04
CA VAL A 11 -5.74 -7.93 28.06
C VAL A 11 -6.55 -9.13 28.53
N ARG A 12 -6.59 -10.16 27.73
CA ARG A 12 -7.33 -11.41 27.99
C ARG A 12 -6.40 -12.62 27.93
N ALA A 13 -6.76 -13.69 28.67
CA ALA A 13 -6.01 -14.93 28.66
C ALA A 13 -6.01 -15.58 27.26
N THR A 14 -4.93 -16.29 26.92
CA THR A 14 -4.82 -17.03 25.64
C THR A 14 -5.77 -18.23 25.58
N ARG A 15 -6.19 -18.74 26.74
CA ARG A 15 -7.14 -19.85 26.80
C ARG A 15 -8.46 -19.46 26.15
N ASN A 16 -8.90 -20.23 25.15
CA ASN A 16 -10.10 -19.98 24.35
C ASN A 16 -10.08 -18.64 23.59
N GLN A 17 -8.89 -18.11 23.27
CA GLN A 17 -8.73 -16.83 22.57
C GLN A 17 -9.49 -16.78 21.23
N ILE A 18 -9.60 -17.90 20.52
CA ILE A 18 -10.30 -17.95 19.22
C ILE A 18 -11.82 -17.84 19.40
N ASP A 19 -12.38 -18.54 20.39
CA ASP A 19 -13.83 -18.47 20.68
C ASP A 19 -14.22 -17.07 21.16
N ASP A 20 -13.40 -16.48 22.02
CA ASP A 20 -13.60 -15.11 22.49
C ASP A 20 -13.48 -14.10 21.34
N LEU A 21 -12.45 -14.24 20.50
CA LEU A 21 -12.28 -13.45 19.29
C LEU A 21 -13.51 -13.54 18.37
N MET A 22 -14.03 -14.74 18.10
CA MET A 22 -15.22 -14.92 17.26
C MET A 22 -16.44 -14.21 17.82
N ASN A 23 -16.62 -14.22 19.13
CA ASN A 23 -17.72 -13.50 19.78
C ASN A 23 -17.58 -11.98 19.61
N GLU A 24 -16.37 -11.45 19.76
CA GLU A 24 -16.10 -10.03 19.52
C GLU A 24 -16.27 -9.66 18.04
N VAL A 25 -15.80 -10.50 17.12
CA VAL A 25 -16.01 -10.29 15.67
C VAL A 25 -17.50 -10.23 15.36
N ARG A 26 -18.35 -11.16 15.86
CA ARG A 26 -19.80 -11.11 15.63
C ARG A 26 -20.42 -9.81 16.08
N ARG A 27 -20.02 -9.28 17.24
CA ARG A 27 -20.52 -8.00 17.77
C ARG A 27 -20.17 -6.84 16.85
N ARG A 28 -18.96 -6.85 16.27
CA ARG A 28 -18.49 -5.79 15.36
C ARG A 28 -19.18 -5.88 14.00
N VAL A 29 -19.27 -7.08 13.44
CA VAL A 29 -19.95 -7.33 12.17
C VAL A 29 -21.43 -6.92 12.21
N GLN A 30 -22.14 -7.17 13.33
CA GLN A 30 -23.51 -6.72 13.51
C GLN A 30 -23.69 -5.19 13.49
N ARG A 31 -22.61 -4.44 13.72
CA ARG A 31 -22.57 -2.96 13.66
C ARG A 31 -21.98 -2.44 12.35
N ASP A 32 -21.75 -3.31 11.39
CA ASP A 32 -21.06 -3.00 10.13
C ASP A 32 -19.64 -2.44 10.32
N GLU A 33 -18.95 -2.89 11.38
CA GLU A 33 -17.58 -2.52 11.70
C GLU A 33 -16.62 -3.60 11.22
N ARG A 34 -15.34 -3.25 11.06
CA ARG A 34 -14.29 -4.14 10.58
C ARG A 34 -13.30 -4.50 11.68
N VAL A 35 -12.69 -5.67 11.54
CA VAL A 35 -11.77 -6.23 12.52
C VAL A 35 -10.42 -6.54 11.90
N LEU A 36 -9.33 -6.14 12.56
CA LEU A 36 -7.98 -6.57 12.24
C LEU A 36 -7.50 -7.59 13.27
N VAL A 37 -6.92 -8.68 12.80
CA VAL A 37 -6.33 -9.72 13.67
C VAL A 37 -4.86 -9.89 13.33
N THR A 38 -3.97 -9.75 14.32
CA THR A 38 -2.54 -9.97 14.12
C THR A 38 -2.09 -11.30 14.69
N THR A 39 -1.40 -12.09 13.87
CA THR A 39 -0.81 -13.38 14.23
C THR A 39 0.71 -13.31 14.24
N LEU A 40 1.38 -14.38 14.65
CA LEU A 40 2.85 -14.45 14.70
C LEU A 40 3.46 -15.00 13.41
N THR A 41 2.74 -15.87 12.69
CA THR A 41 3.25 -16.55 11.50
C THR A 41 2.27 -16.48 10.34
N LYS A 42 2.77 -16.61 9.10
CA LYS A 42 1.95 -16.70 7.89
C LYS A 42 0.97 -17.87 7.98
N LYS A 43 1.48 -19.05 8.33
CA LYS A 43 0.65 -20.25 8.48
C LYS A 43 -0.50 -20.01 9.46
N MET A 44 -0.22 -19.41 10.63
CA MET A 44 -1.28 -19.10 11.60
C MET A 44 -2.32 -18.11 11.02
N SER A 45 -1.91 -17.15 10.19
CA SER A 45 -2.87 -16.24 9.56
C SER A 45 -3.74 -16.94 8.52
N GLU A 46 -3.18 -17.85 7.75
CA GLU A 46 -3.91 -18.66 6.76
C GLU A 46 -4.88 -19.63 7.44
N ASP A 47 -4.39 -20.41 8.42
CA ASP A 47 -5.20 -21.38 9.19
C ASP A 47 -6.36 -20.68 9.92
N LEU A 48 -6.09 -19.55 10.57
CA LEU A 48 -7.13 -18.76 11.25
C LEU A 48 -8.15 -18.16 10.27
N SER A 49 -7.69 -17.64 9.14
CA SER A 49 -8.58 -17.11 8.12
C SER A 49 -9.49 -18.19 7.54
N GLY A 50 -8.94 -19.40 7.27
CA GLY A 50 -9.71 -20.56 6.84
C GLY A 50 -10.77 -20.98 7.87
N TYR A 51 -10.38 -21.07 9.13
CA TYR A 51 -11.31 -21.40 10.22
C TYR A 51 -12.44 -20.39 10.39
N LEU A 52 -12.12 -19.08 10.33
CA LEU A 52 -13.14 -18.03 10.41
C LEU A 52 -14.10 -18.05 9.21
N LEU A 53 -13.60 -18.37 8.00
CA LEU A 53 -14.45 -18.59 6.82
C LEU A 53 -15.42 -19.77 7.00
N GLU A 54 -14.94 -20.90 7.53
CA GLU A 54 -15.79 -22.06 7.86
C GLU A 54 -16.88 -21.72 8.88
N MET A 55 -16.58 -20.80 9.82
CA MET A 55 -17.53 -20.28 10.80
C MET A 55 -18.47 -19.21 10.25
N GLY A 56 -18.38 -18.87 8.95
CA GLY A 56 -19.28 -17.98 8.25
C GLY A 56 -18.91 -16.49 8.29
N PHE A 57 -17.69 -16.15 8.72
CA PHE A 57 -17.20 -14.76 8.63
C PHE A 57 -16.56 -14.49 7.28
N LYS A 58 -16.80 -13.33 6.70
CA LYS A 58 -16.12 -12.88 5.49
C LYS A 58 -14.69 -12.43 5.84
N THR A 59 -13.73 -13.33 5.66
CA THR A 59 -12.37 -13.13 6.13
C THR A 59 -11.37 -13.22 4.98
N ARG A 60 -10.32 -12.42 5.05
CA ARG A 60 -9.15 -12.50 4.18
C ARG A 60 -7.87 -12.43 5.02
N TYR A 61 -6.80 -13.06 4.55
CA TYR A 61 -5.48 -12.91 5.17
C TYR A 61 -4.57 -11.98 4.38
N LEU A 62 -3.60 -11.37 5.06
CA LEU A 62 -2.63 -10.46 4.48
C LEU A 62 -1.22 -10.76 5.04
N HIS A 63 -0.27 -11.07 4.17
CA HIS A 63 1.13 -11.27 4.53
C HIS A 63 2.09 -10.66 3.49
N SER A 64 3.41 -10.79 3.71
CA SER A 64 4.44 -10.11 2.90
C SER A 64 4.58 -10.63 1.47
N GLU A 65 4.03 -11.80 1.15
CA GLU A 65 4.11 -12.41 -0.19
C GLU A 65 2.93 -12.02 -1.09
N ILE A 66 1.92 -11.35 -0.55
CA ILE A 66 0.81 -10.83 -1.33
C ILE A 66 1.32 -9.62 -2.14
N ASP A 67 1.06 -9.65 -3.43
CA ASP A 67 1.42 -8.57 -4.36
C ASP A 67 0.80 -7.22 -3.95
N THR A 68 1.47 -6.14 -4.32
CA THR A 68 1.06 -4.78 -3.94
C THR A 68 -0.33 -4.44 -4.46
N LEU A 69 -0.67 -4.85 -5.68
CA LEU A 69 -1.98 -4.59 -6.28
C LEU A 69 -3.08 -5.39 -5.56
N GLU A 70 -2.84 -6.68 -5.31
CA GLU A 70 -3.77 -7.52 -4.55
C GLU A 70 -3.97 -6.99 -3.13
N ARG A 71 -2.90 -6.50 -2.49
CA ARG A 71 -2.97 -5.86 -1.17
C ARG A 71 -3.89 -4.64 -1.17
N ILE A 72 -3.76 -3.75 -2.16
CA ILE A 72 -4.62 -2.56 -2.31
C ILE A 72 -6.08 -2.99 -2.48
N GLN A 73 -6.32 -4.02 -3.29
CA GLN A 73 -7.66 -4.55 -3.51
C GLN A 73 -8.26 -5.13 -2.21
N ILE A 74 -7.50 -5.93 -1.46
CA ILE A 74 -7.95 -6.50 -0.18
C ILE A 74 -8.33 -5.40 0.82
N ILE A 75 -7.52 -4.34 0.91
CA ILE A 75 -7.78 -3.20 1.80
C ILE A 75 -9.05 -2.45 1.38
N ARG A 76 -9.22 -2.21 0.08
CA ARG A 76 -10.43 -1.59 -0.47
C ARG A 76 -11.67 -2.43 -0.17
N ASP A 77 -11.60 -3.73 -0.41
CA ASP A 77 -12.71 -4.66 -0.22
C ASP A 77 -13.09 -4.76 1.25
N LEU A 78 -12.11 -4.72 2.18
CA LEU A 78 -12.36 -4.61 3.61
C LEU A 78 -13.16 -3.34 3.95
N ARG A 79 -12.78 -2.19 3.38
CA ARG A 79 -13.48 -0.91 3.59
C ARG A 79 -14.89 -0.91 3.01
N LEU A 80 -15.09 -1.58 1.88
CA LEU A 80 -16.40 -1.74 1.23
C LEU A 80 -17.31 -2.75 1.94
N GLY A 81 -16.77 -3.55 2.87
CA GLY A 81 -17.54 -4.59 3.57
C GLY A 81 -17.66 -5.92 2.84
N GLU A 82 -16.86 -6.11 1.79
CA GLU A 82 -16.71 -7.43 1.16
C GLU A 82 -16.04 -8.42 2.12
N TYR A 83 -15.19 -7.90 3.02
CA TYR A 83 -14.61 -8.62 4.15
C TYR A 83 -14.95 -7.94 5.47
N ASP A 84 -15.20 -8.74 6.49
CA ASP A 84 -15.44 -8.29 7.86
C ASP A 84 -14.15 -8.30 8.69
N VAL A 85 -13.28 -9.29 8.40
CA VAL A 85 -12.06 -9.56 9.15
C VAL A 85 -10.86 -9.64 8.23
N LEU A 86 -9.80 -8.93 8.60
CA LEU A 86 -8.50 -9.06 7.97
C LEU A 86 -7.50 -9.66 8.96
N VAL A 87 -6.96 -10.82 8.63
CA VAL A 87 -5.96 -11.53 9.45
C VAL A 87 -4.58 -11.33 8.84
N GLY A 88 -3.56 -11.01 9.63
CA GLY A 88 -2.21 -10.85 9.07
C GLY A 88 -1.09 -10.91 10.09
N VAL A 89 0.14 -11.15 9.59
CA VAL A 89 1.35 -11.25 10.42
C VAL A 89 1.88 -9.89 10.80
N ASN A 90 1.97 -9.00 9.86
CA ASN A 90 2.52 -7.65 10.05
C ASN A 90 1.63 -6.63 9.35
N LEU A 91 0.60 -6.21 10.04
CA LEU A 91 -0.32 -5.18 9.57
C LEU A 91 0.22 -3.75 9.85
N LEU A 92 1.53 -3.62 10.17
CA LEU A 92 2.18 -2.35 10.49
C LEU A 92 2.64 -1.58 9.25
N ARG A 93 2.65 -2.19 8.06
CA ARG A 93 3.11 -1.53 6.83
C ARG A 93 2.29 -0.29 6.55
N GLU A 94 2.94 0.71 6.00
CA GLU A 94 2.37 1.99 5.60
C GLU A 94 1.13 1.80 4.71
N GLY A 95 0.16 2.70 4.83
CA GLY A 95 -1.05 2.72 4.00
C GLY A 95 -2.30 2.07 4.61
N LEU A 96 -2.25 1.47 5.81
CA LEU A 96 -3.44 0.99 6.50
C LEU A 96 -4.07 2.12 7.33
N ASP A 97 -4.81 2.99 6.69
CA ASP A 97 -5.65 4.02 7.34
C ASP A 97 -7.12 3.63 7.16
N LEU A 98 -7.64 2.88 8.14
CA LEU A 98 -8.91 2.17 8.10
C LEU A 98 -9.85 2.68 9.21
N PRO A 99 -10.58 3.77 8.98
CA PRO A 99 -11.50 4.31 9.98
C PRO A 99 -12.68 3.37 10.29
N GLU A 100 -12.96 2.41 9.42
CA GLU A 100 -14.02 1.41 9.59
C GLU A 100 -13.62 0.31 10.60
N VAL A 101 -12.33 0.22 10.95
CA VAL A 101 -11.82 -0.74 11.93
C VAL A 101 -12.08 -0.26 13.34
N SER A 102 -12.92 -0.97 14.07
CA SER A 102 -13.25 -0.71 15.46
C SER A 102 -12.58 -1.69 16.44
N LEU A 103 -12.08 -2.83 15.94
CA LEU A 103 -11.39 -3.82 16.75
C LEU A 103 -10.06 -4.23 16.13
N VAL A 104 -9.00 -4.19 16.94
CA VAL A 104 -7.72 -4.81 16.65
C VAL A 104 -7.45 -5.90 17.66
N ALA A 105 -7.32 -7.15 17.23
CA ALA A 105 -6.98 -8.27 18.07
C ALA A 105 -5.53 -8.71 17.85
N ILE A 106 -4.79 -8.83 18.93
CA ILE A 106 -3.38 -9.27 18.94
C ILE A 106 -3.31 -10.62 19.61
N LEU A 107 -3.16 -11.67 18.82
CA LEU A 107 -3.03 -13.03 19.35
C LEU A 107 -1.63 -13.27 19.86
N ASP A 108 -1.51 -14.06 20.94
CA ASP A 108 -0.23 -14.40 21.56
C ASP A 108 0.67 -13.16 21.78
N ALA A 109 0.12 -12.13 22.39
CA ALA A 109 0.80 -10.85 22.59
C ALA A 109 1.99 -10.94 23.55
N ASP A 110 2.06 -11.98 24.37
CA ASP A 110 3.14 -12.27 25.30
C ASP A 110 4.31 -13.04 24.68
N LYS A 111 4.21 -13.47 23.44
CA LYS A 111 5.32 -14.14 22.75
C LYS A 111 6.33 -13.11 22.29
N GLU A 112 7.45 -13.04 23.01
CA GLU A 112 8.51 -12.09 22.72
C GLU A 112 9.07 -12.26 21.31
N GLY A 113 9.31 -11.13 20.64
CA GLY A 113 9.86 -11.08 19.29
C GLY A 113 9.68 -9.70 18.66
N PHE A 114 10.24 -9.51 17.48
CA PHE A 114 10.20 -8.24 16.74
C PHE A 114 8.77 -7.71 16.54
N LEU A 115 7.79 -8.60 16.29
CA LEU A 115 6.39 -8.22 16.07
C LEU A 115 5.62 -7.90 17.35
N ARG A 116 6.19 -8.15 18.50
CA ARG A 116 5.61 -7.93 19.83
C ARG A 116 6.47 -7.02 20.70
N GLY A 117 7.42 -6.30 20.07
CA GLY A 117 8.16 -5.22 20.72
C GLY A 117 7.27 -4.01 20.99
N GLU A 118 7.65 -3.16 21.93
CA GLU A 118 6.92 -1.96 22.37
C GLU A 118 6.44 -1.11 21.17
N THR A 119 7.36 -0.72 20.29
CA THR A 119 7.05 0.11 19.11
C THR A 119 6.05 -0.58 18.18
N SER A 120 6.20 -1.89 17.95
CA SER A 120 5.29 -2.68 17.10
C SER A 120 3.89 -2.75 17.73
N LEU A 121 3.79 -2.93 19.04
CA LEU A 121 2.50 -2.94 19.74
C LEU A 121 1.84 -1.57 19.68
N ILE A 122 2.54 -0.47 19.95
CA ILE A 122 1.99 0.89 19.86
C ILE A 122 1.46 1.17 18.44
N GLN A 123 2.21 0.80 17.41
CA GLN A 123 1.76 0.98 16.02
C GLN A 123 0.54 0.14 15.68
N THR A 124 0.47 -1.09 16.19
CA THR A 124 -0.69 -1.97 15.99
C THR A 124 -1.93 -1.43 16.71
N ILE A 125 -1.79 -1.01 17.95
CA ILE A 125 -2.84 -0.35 18.75
C ILE A 125 -3.39 0.87 17.98
N GLY A 126 -2.50 1.70 17.42
CA GLY A 126 -2.84 2.89 16.66
C GLY A 126 -3.71 2.64 15.40
N ARG A 127 -3.85 1.39 14.95
CA ARG A 127 -4.76 1.06 13.83
C ARG A 127 -6.23 1.21 14.20
N ALA A 128 -6.59 1.03 15.47
CA ALA A 128 -7.95 1.29 15.96
C ALA A 128 -8.20 2.77 16.32
N ALA A 129 -7.16 3.61 16.32
CA ALA A 129 -7.24 5.02 16.74
C ALA A 129 -7.91 5.96 15.72
N ARG A 130 -8.60 5.46 14.71
CA ARG A 130 -9.37 6.22 13.72
C ARG A 130 -10.87 6.12 13.95
N ASN A 131 -11.27 5.18 14.78
CA ASN A 131 -12.65 4.92 15.16
C ASN A 131 -12.88 5.33 16.62
N ILE A 132 -13.98 6.03 16.90
CA ILE A 132 -14.31 6.45 18.26
C ILE A 132 -14.59 5.25 19.18
N GLU A 133 -15.12 4.16 18.63
CA GLU A 133 -15.38 2.89 19.32
C GLU A 133 -14.16 1.95 19.26
N GLY A 134 -12.99 2.50 18.86
CA GLY A 134 -11.76 1.73 18.70
C GLY A 134 -11.36 1.01 19.98
N THR A 135 -11.20 -0.32 19.89
CA THR A 135 -10.79 -1.19 20.99
C THR A 135 -9.68 -2.10 20.53
N VAL A 136 -8.75 -2.41 21.43
CA VAL A 136 -7.67 -3.37 21.18
C VAL A 136 -7.79 -4.50 22.19
N LEU A 137 -7.77 -5.74 21.70
CA LEU A 137 -7.67 -6.95 22.52
C LEU A 137 -6.27 -7.54 22.38
N MET A 138 -5.60 -7.72 23.51
CA MET A 138 -4.34 -8.45 23.60
C MET A 138 -4.57 -9.78 24.29
N TYR A 139 -4.37 -10.89 23.57
CA TYR A 139 -4.43 -12.21 24.19
C TYR A 139 -3.03 -12.59 24.71
N ALA A 140 -2.92 -12.72 26.01
CA ALA A 140 -1.66 -12.97 26.70
C ALA A 140 -1.90 -13.66 28.04
N ASP A 141 -1.06 -14.64 28.41
CA ASP A 141 -1.09 -15.26 29.73
C ASP A 141 -0.23 -14.49 30.73
N LYS A 142 0.70 -13.70 30.23
CA LYS A 142 1.59 -12.84 31.03
C LYS A 142 1.80 -11.50 30.35
N GLU A 143 1.66 -10.41 31.09
CA GLU A 143 2.04 -9.11 30.57
C GLU A 143 3.56 -8.96 30.51
N THR A 144 4.10 -8.87 29.30
CA THR A 144 5.52 -8.58 29.07
C THR A 144 5.86 -7.13 29.35
N ARG A 145 7.15 -6.83 29.45
CA ARG A 145 7.63 -5.43 29.60
C ARG A 145 7.17 -4.56 28.41
N ALA A 146 7.22 -5.09 27.20
CA ALA A 146 6.81 -4.39 25.98
C ALA A 146 5.31 -4.09 25.99
N MET A 147 4.47 -5.04 26.43
CA MET A 147 3.02 -4.82 26.58
C MET A 147 2.73 -3.73 27.60
N LYS A 148 3.34 -3.79 28.80
CA LYS A 148 3.15 -2.77 29.84
C LYS A 148 3.53 -1.37 29.36
N ALA A 149 4.66 -1.25 28.66
CA ALA A 149 5.11 0.03 28.11
C ALA A 149 4.14 0.55 27.04
N ALA A 150 3.70 -0.31 26.13
CA ALA A 150 2.76 0.06 25.05
C ALA A 150 1.39 0.48 25.61
N ILE A 151 0.84 -0.28 26.57
CA ILE A 151 -0.44 0.04 27.23
C ILE A 151 -0.34 1.36 27.98
N SER A 152 0.69 1.51 28.83
CA SER A 152 0.89 2.72 29.61
C SER A 152 1.04 3.97 28.75
N GLU A 153 1.76 3.90 27.63
CA GLU A 153 1.90 5.02 26.70
C GLU A 153 0.57 5.33 25.97
N THR A 154 -0.19 4.30 25.60
CA THR A 154 -1.51 4.47 25.01
C THR A 154 -2.49 5.14 25.98
N ASP A 155 -2.53 4.67 27.21
CA ASP A 155 -3.39 5.25 28.26
C ASP A 155 -3.01 6.71 28.56
N ARG A 156 -1.70 6.99 28.68
CA ARG A 156 -1.20 8.36 28.86
C ARG A 156 -1.66 9.30 27.75
N ARG A 157 -1.56 8.87 26.49
CA ARG A 157 -2.01 9.67 25.34
C ARG A 157 -3.50 9.86 25.37
N ARG A 158 -4.25 8.81 25.70
CA ARG A 158 -5.71 8.85 25.83
C ARG A 158 -6.16 9.86 26.88
N GLU A 159 -5.56 9.85 28.07
CA GLU A 159 -5.87 10.79 29.15
C GLU A 159 -5.60 12.24 28.76
N ILE A 160 -4.44 12.52 28.15
CA ILE A 160 -4.08 13.86 27.67
C ILE A 160 -5.12 14.36 26.65
N GLN A 161 -5.50 13.50 25.69
CA GLN A 161 -6.46 13.89 24.66
C GLN A 161 -7.86 14.10 25.23
N LEU A 162 -8.31 13.26 26.16
CA LEU A 162 -9.60 13.43 26.85
C LEU A 162 -9.65 14.75 27.62
N SER A 163 -8.60 15.04 28.41
CA SER A 163 -8.51 16.30 29.15
C SER A 163 -8.51 17.51 28.23
N TYR A 164 -7.78 17.43 27.11
CA TYR A 164 -7.78 18.49 26.11
C TYR A 164 -9.16 18.69 25.46
N ASN A 165 -9.85 17.61 25.12
CA ASN A 165 -11.20 17.67 24.55
C ASN A 165 -12.18 18.33 25.50
N GLU A 166 -12.14 17.96 26.80
CA GLU A 166 -12.98 18.52 27.83
C GLU A 166 -12.75 20.03 27.99
N GLN A 167 -11.47 20.45 28.08
CA GLN A 167 -11.08 21.86 28.23
C GLN A 167 -11.52 22.74 27.06
N HIS A 168 -11.58 22.17 25.84
CA HIS A 168 -11.90 22.91 24.63
C HIS A 168 -13.31 22.64 24.08
N GLY A 169 -14.13 21.87 24.78
CA GLY A 169 -15.48 21.51 24.35
C GLY A 169 -15.52 20.73 23.04
N ILE A 170 -14.48 19.90 22.76
CA ILE A 170 -14.37 19.12 21.54
C ILE A 170 -15.09 17.80 21.72
N THR A 171 -16.07 17.50 20.87
CA THR A 171 -16.70 16.19 20.79
C THR A 171 -15.93 15.34 19.79
N ALA A 172 -15.41 14.19 20.24
CA ALA A 172 -14.73 13.25 19.39
C ALA A 172 -15.68 12.67 18.33
N ALA A 173 -15.20 12.54 17.10
CA ALA A 173 -15.95 11.93 16.00
C ALA A 173 -15.05 10.99 15.19
N THR A 174 -15.62 9.86 14.77
CA THR A 174 -14.91 8.92 13.87
C THR A 174 -14.51 9.63 12.58
N ILE A 175 -13.30 9.39 12.11
CA ILE A 175 -12.82 9.93 10.85
C ILE A 175 -13.61 9.28 9.71
N VAL A 176 -14.30 10.08 8.92
CA VAL A 176 -14.94 9.62 7.69
C VAL A 176 -13.99 9.94 6.54
N LYS A 177 -13.42 8.90 5.93
CA LYS A 177 -12.55 9.04 4.77
C LYS A 177 -13.22 8.41 3.56
N GLY A 178 -13.40 9.17 2.50
CA GLY A 178 -13.87 8.62 1.22
C GLY A 178 -13.00 7.43 0.81
N ILE A 179 -13.62 6.39 0.28
CA ILE A 179 -12.91 5.29 -0.36
C ILE A 179 -12.44 5.87 -1.69
N SER A 180 -11.22 6.44 -1.71
CA SER A 180 -10.64 6.90 -2.95
C SER A 180 -10.36 5.66 -3.79
N ASP A 181 -10.87 5.66 -5.01
CA ASP A 181 -10.61 4.64 -6.01
C ASP A 181 -9.16 4.72 -6.51
N ILE A 182 -8.20 4.44 -5.60
CA ILE A 182 -6.83 4.14 -6.02
C ILE A 182 -6.87 2.95 -7.00
N ALA A 183 -7.85 2.03 -6.85
CA ALA A 183 -8.10 0.99 -7.82
C ALA A 183 -8.76 1.51 -9.11
N GLU A 184 -9.57 2.58 -9.09
CA GLU A 184 -9.98 3.29 -10.31
C GLU A 184 -8.81 4.02 -10.96
N PHE A 185 -7.90 4.55 -10.16
CA PHE A 185 -6.67 5.15 -10.65
C PHE A 185 -5.76 4.10 -11.29
N LEU A 186 -5.58 2.94 -10.65
CA LEU A 186 -4.81 1.81 -11.21
C LEU A 186 -5.59 1.04 -12.30
N GLN A 187 -6.94 1.03 -12.29
CA GLN A 187 -7.78 0.52 -13.37
C GLN A 187 -8.08 1.60 -14.42
N GLY A 188 -7.95 2.87 -14.09
CA GLY A 188 -8.00 3.99 -15.02
C GLY A 188 -6.81 3.94 -15.99
N GLU A 189 -5.67 3.41 -15.56
CA GLU A 189 -4.58 3.04 -16.47
C GLU A 189 -4.93 1.86 -17.38
N SER A 190 -5.87 1.00 -17.00
CA SER A 190 -6.42 -0.03 -17.90
C SER A 190 -7.66 0.43 -18.67
N LYS A 191 -8.27 1.57 -18.33
CA LYS A 191 -9.32 2.28 -19.08
C LYS A 191 -8.80 3.58 -19.68
N VAL A 192 -7.63 3.55 -20.30
CA VAL A 192 -7.36 4.43 -21.43
C VAL A 192 -8.52 4.23 -22.41
N PRO A 193 -9.24 5.29 -22.84
CA PRO A 193 -10.32 5.16 -23.81
C PRO A 193 -9.79 4.32 -24.97
N ARG A 194 -10.47 3.22 -25.27
CA ARG A 194 -10.14 2.30 -26.39
C ARG A 194 -10.25 3.00 -27.75
N GLY A 195 -9.72 4.19 -27.88
CA GLY A 195 -9.67 5.03 -29.07
C GLY A 195 -8.27 5.35 -29.54
N ARG A 196 -7.25 5.23 -28.70
CA ARG A 196 -5.86 5.27 -29.15
C ARG A 196 -5.25 3.88 -28.97
N LYS A 197 -5.28 3.11 -30.05
CA LYS A 197 -4.49 1.88 -30.18
C LYS A 197 -3.08 2.20 -29.68
N ARG A 198 -2.69 1.64 -28.54
CA ARG A 198 -1.31 1.47 -28.15
C ARG A 198 -0.61 0.80 -29.32
N ARG A 199 0.04 1.57 -30.14
CA ARG A 199 1.07 1.06 -31.06
C ARG A 199 2.32 0.80 -30.18
N THR A 200 2.22 -0.20 -29.29
CA THR A 200 3.44 -0.88 -28.87
C THR A 200 4.12 -1.27 -30.16
N ALA A 201 5.30 -0.71 -30.41
CA ALA A 201 6.16 -1.18 -31.46
C ALA A 201 6.35 -2.67 -31.25
N LYS A 202 5.53 -3.48 -31.94
CA LYS A 202 5.71 -4.92 -32.03
C LYS A 202 7.10 -5.11 -32.64
N ARG A 203 8.04 -5.56 -31.86
CA ARG A 203 9.22 -6.25 -32.39
C ARG A 203 8.72 -7.44 -33.18
N GLY A 204 8.47 -7.22 -34.48
CA GLY A 204 8.03 -8.33 -35.33
C GLY A 204 7.19 -7.91 -36.53
N SER A 205 7.59 -6.88 -37.29
CA SER A 205 7.34 -6.72 -38.72
C SER A 205 7.96 -5.39 -39.18
N GLY A 206 8.96 -5.47 -40.00
CA GLY A 206 9.91 -4.52 -40.51
C GLY A 206 9.48 -3.17 -41.08
N GLU A 207 8.81 -2.33 -40.29
CA GLU A 207 8.72 -0.90 -40.59
C GLU A 207 9.10 -0.13 -39.33
N ALA A 208 10.30 0.43 -39.31
CA ALA A 208 10.77 1.35 -38.30
C ALA A 208 9.88 2.60 -38.28
N MET A 209 9.44 3.03 -37.12
CA MET A 209 8.64 4.24 -36.96
C MET A 209 9.41 5.46 -37.52
N PRO A 210 8.81 6.33 -38.31
CA PRO A 210 9.49 7.51 -38.86
C PRO A 210 10.04 8.39 -37.75
N LYS A 211 11.26 8.88 -37.91
CA LYS A 211 12.00 9.72 -36.94
C LYS A 211 11.18 10.91 -36.43
N HIS A 212 10.44 11.58 -37.30
CA HIS A 212 9.59 12.72 -36.90
C HIS A 212 8.42 12.34 -36.00
N GLU A 213 7.88 11.11 -36.11
CA GLU A 213 6.87 10.60 -35.20
C GLU A 213 7.44 10.29 -33.80
N LEU A 214 8.67 9.77 -33.73
CA LEU A 214 9.38 9.54 -32.49
C LEU A 214 9.73 10.86 -31.78
N GLU A 215 10.20 11.87 -32.54
CA GLU A 215 10.50 13.20 -31.99
C GLU A 215 9.24 13.90 -31.45
N ARG A 216 8.11 13.76 -32.14
CA ARG A 216 6.84 14.32 -31.67
C ARG A 216 6.36 13.61 -30.41
N MET A 217 6.45 12.29 -30.34
CA MET A 217 6.05 11.52 -29.17
C MET A 217 6.90 11.84 -27.95
N LEU A 218 8.19 12.13 -28.13
CA LEU A 218 9.07 12.58 -27.06
C LEU A 218 8.59 13.92 -26.45
N VAL A 219 8.20 14.88 -27.27
CA VAL A 219 7.70 16.18 -26.78
C VAL A 219 6.38 16.00 -26.02
N GLU A 220 5.44 15.23 -26.57
CA GLU A 220 4.15 14.96 -25.92
C GLU A 220 4.33 14.27 -24.55
N LEU A 221 5.25 13.29 -24.43
CA LEU A 221 5.54 12.61 -23.17
C LEU A 221 6.30 13.50 -22.16
N GLU A 222 7.16 14.41 -22.64
CA GLU A 222 7.83 15.39 -21.77
C GLU A 222 6.83 16.36 -21.14
N GLU A 223 5.89 16.87 -21.91
CA GLU A 223 4.82 17.75 -21.41
C GLU A 223 3.93 17.02 -20.40
N GLU A 224 3.56 15.77 -20.69
CA GLU A 224 2.74 14.95 -19.78
C GLU A 224 3.49 14.62 -18.48
N MET A 225 4.79 14.34 -18.55
CA MET A 225 5.64 14.10 -17.37
C MET A 225 5.70 15.34 -16.46
N ILE A 226 5.86 16.54 -17.06
CA ILE A 226 5.91 17.79 -16.30
C ILE A 226 4.55 18.06 -15.64
N ALA A 227 3.46 17.92 -16.38
CA ALA A 227 2.10 18.08 -15.85
C ALA A 227 1.83 17.10 -14.68
N ALA A 228 2.23 15.83 -14.83
CA ALA A 228 2.11 14.84 -13.76
C ALA A 228 2.93 15.22 -12.52
N ALA A 229 4.11 15.80 -12.69
CA ALA A 229 4.93 16.27 -11.56
C ALA A 229 4.32 17.48 -10.85
N GLU A 230 3.74 18.43 -11.59
CA GLU A 230 3.02 19.58 -11.04
C GLU A 230 1.76 19.16 -10.26
N GLU A 231 1.08 18.10 -10.72
CA GLU A 231 -0.05 17.50 -10.02
C GLU A 231 0.37 16.60 -8.84
N LEU A 232 1.66 16.56 -8.47
CA LEU A 232 2.25 15.74 -7.42
C LEU A 232 2.10 14.21 -7.65
N ARG A 233 1.92 13.78 -8.90
CA ARG A 233 1.79 12.38 -9.33
C ARG A 233 3.17 11.79 -9.63
N PHE A 234 4.04 11.76 -8.62
CA PHE A 234 5.46 11.46 -8.78
C PHE A 234 5.76 10.06 -9.34
N GLU A 235 4.95 9.05 -9.01
CA GLU A 235 5.14 7.69 -9.55
C GLU A 235 4.85 7.63 -11.05
N TYR A 236 3.80 8.30 -11.49
CA TYR A 236 3.45 8.41 -12.91
C TYR A 236 4.49 9.22 -13.67
N ALA A 237 4.92 10.35 -13.12
CA ALA A 237 6.02 11.13 -13.70
C ALA A 237 7.33 10.32 -13.81
N ALA A 238 7.61 9.43 -12.84
CA ALA A 238 8.77 8.54 -12.89
C ALA A 238 8.65 7.48 -14.01
N GLN A 239 7.47 6.92 -14.25
CA GLN A 239 7.23 5.99 -15.36
C GLN A 239 7.42 6.67 -16.72
N LEU A 240 6.84 7.86 -16.90
CA LEU A 240 7.00 8.64 -18.13
C LEU A 240 8.46 9.03 -18.37
N ARG A 241 9.21 9.35 -17.32
CA ARG A 241 10.65 9.60 -17.41
C ARG A 241 11.43 8.38 -17.91
N ASP A 242 11.07 7.19 -17.44
CA ASP A 242 11.75 5.96 -17.84
C ASP A 242 11.39 5.58 -19.29
N GLU A 243 10.14 5.77 -19.74
CA GLU A 243 9.72 5.66 -21.14
C GLU A 243 10.45 6.66 -22.05
N LEU A 244 10.57 7.91 -21.63
CA LEU A 244 11.33 8.94 -22.35
C LEU A 244 12.81 8.56 -22.54
N ARG A 245 13.40 7.92 -21.53
CA ARG A 245 14.79 7.46 -21.60
C ARG A 245 14.96 6.36 -22.64
N GLU A 246 14.02 5.42 -22.73
CA GLU A 246 14.03 4.35 -23.73
C GLU A 246 13.86 4.91 -25.14
N LEU A 247 12.86 5.76 -25.36
CA LEU A 247 12.61 6.40 -26.67
C LEU A 247 13.77 7.26 -27.15
N ARG A 248 14.43 8.00 -26.24
CA ARG A 248 15.65 8.75 -26.59
C ARG A 248 16.79 7.86 -27.02
N ARG A 249 16.93 6.70 -26.39
CA ARG A 249 17.95 5.72 -26.78
C ARG A 249 17.66 5.15 -28.16
N ASP A 250 16.42 4.78 -28.44
CA ASP A 250 15.99 4.26 -29.75
C ASP A 250 16.21 5.31 -30.86
N LEU A 251 15.87 6.58 -30.59
CA LEU A 251 16.14 7.69 -31.53
C LEU A 251 17.63 7.90 -31.78
N GLN A 252 18.47 7.71 -30.77
CA GLN A 252 19.93 7.85 -30.89
C GLN A 252 20.51 6.69 -31.69
N GLU A 253 19.99 5.48 -31.57
CA GLU A 253 20.36 4.33 -32.39
C GLU A 253 19.98 4.56 -33.86
N ILE A 254 18.81 5.07 -34.17
CA ILE A 254 18.39 5.44 -35.53
C ILE A 254 19.30 6.51 -36.12
N ARG A 255 19.64 7.55 -35.36
CA ARG A 255 20.57 8.62 -35.79
C ARG A 255 21.99 8.09 -36.08
N SER A 256 22.44 7.13 -35.29
CA SER A 256 23.78 6.52 -35.50
C SER A 256 23.81 5.59 -36.72
N GLN A 257 22.67 5.03 -37.13
CA GLN A 257 22.54 4.21 -38.35
C GLN A 257 22.37 5.05 -39.61
N GLU A 258 21.89 6.29 -39.51
CA GLU A 258 21.73 7.24 -40.63
C GLU A 258 23.00 8.08 -40.92
N ALA A 259 24.02 8.05 -40.04
CA ALA A 259 25.28 8.75 -40.30
C ALA A 259 26.03 8.07 -41.47
N PRO A 260 26.23 8.77 -42.59
CA PRO A 260 26.89 8.16 -43.74
C PRO A 260 28.36 7.89 -43.41
N THR A 261 28.87 6.71 -43.80
CA THR A 261 30.27 6.37 -43.92
C THR A 261 30.91 7.27 -45.00
N ALA A 262 31.24 8.49 -44.63
CA ALA A 262 32.04 9.38 -45.44
C ALA A 262 33.37 9.62 -44.74
N GLU A 263 34.32 8.72 -44.99
CA GLU A 263 35.75 9.01 -44.93
C GLU A 263 36.57 7.69 -45.08
N ILE A 264 36.67 7.17 -46.30
CA ILE A 264 37.86 6.41 -46.79
C ILE A 264 37.83 6.52 -48.31
N ALA A 265 38.24 7.67 -48.86
CA ALA A 265 38.70 7.77 -50.24
C ALA A 265 39.43 9.09 -50.43
N ALA A 266 40.62 9.24 -49.93
CA ALA A 266 41.60 10.19 -50.47
C ALA A 266 42.98 9.82 -49.93
N GLY A 267 43.80 9.29 -50.76
CA GLY A 267 45.23 9.30 -50.48
C GLY A 267 46.01 8.06 -50.88
N ASP A 268 45.88 7.66 -52.12
CA ASP A 268 47.03 6.97 -52.74
C ASP A 268 47.28 7.60 -54.11
N THR A 269 48.19 8.52 -54.15
CA THR A 269 48.83 8.93 -55.40
C THR A 269 50.31 9.01 -55.15
N SER A 270 50.97 8.00 -55.59
CA SER A 270 52.40 7.91 -55.78
C SER A 270 52.98 9.08 -56.56
N VAL A 271 54.08 9.63 -56.13
CA VAL A 271 55.05 10.27 -57.01
C VAL A 271 56.40 9.60 -56.83
N ARG A 272 56.67 8.76 -57.80
CA ARG A 272 58.01 8.47 -58.16
C ARG A 272 58.55 9.63 -58.97
N ASP A 273 59.87 9.80 -58.86
CA ASP A 273 60.88 10.29 -59.72
C ASP A 273 61.49 11.67 -59.47
N ILE A 274 62.78 11.57 -59.40
CA ILE A 274 63.89 12.31 -60.01
C ILE A 274 64.66 13.26 -59.08
N ALA A 275 65.86 12.80 -58.89
CA ALA A 275 67.25 13.26 -58.90
C ALA A 275 67.92 13.20 -57.53
#